data_78852288c39a694ea4951b00494b68ca
#
_entry.id   78852288c39a694ea4951b00494b68ca
#
_cell.length_a   1.000
_cell.length_b   1.000
_cell.length_c   1.000
_cell.angle_alpha   90.00
_cell.angle_beta   90.00
_cell.angle_gamma   90.00
#
_symmetry.space_group_name_H-M   'P 1'
#
loop_
_entity.id
_entity.type
_entity.pdbx_description
1 polymer ?
#
loop_
_entity_poly.entity_id
_entity_poly.type
_entity_poly.pdbx_seq_one_letter_code
_entity_poly.pdbx_strand_id
1 'polypeptide(L)'
;MGWIDPHTGDSTWNIMIRTLEARRTIKGWNGKVVAGGGITIESNPDSEVAEAIWKAAALRRACGWLNPDTSPMIRGELGTYPLYLEQEKFKTSENFKLKLAFIDNLDSFSQNIIHALKDLGCEVEVFDGRGEIVEFKHDAIVIGPGPGRPEISPLSMHAAQLDTNVLGICLGHQAIGLTRGMELIESPLGPVHGVPSTIIANGEGLLKEGKHVMTRYNSLVLSGSGNLKITSSDETGTLPMEIRDGNTYGIQFHPESIGSSGGIEVIAEFLRRIAHA
;
A
#
# COMPACT_ATOMS: atom_id res chain seq x y z
N MET A 1 -21.02 -9.07 -5.62
CA MET A 1 -21.58 -10.35 -5.11
C MET A 1 -21.80 -10.20 -3.63
N GLY A 2 -22.88 -10.70 -3.08
CA GLY A 2 -23.17 -10.60 -1.67
C GLY A 2 -24.10 -11.72 -1.22
N TRP A 3 -24.37 -11.76 0.07
CA TRP A 3 -25.33 -12.65 0.69
C TRP A 3 -26.26 -11.86 1.61
N ILE A 4 -27.45 -12.37 1.80
CA ILE A 4 -28.43 -11.87 2.76
C ILE A 4 -28.90 -13.06 3.58
N ASP A 5 -28.88 -12.95 4.90
CA ASP A 5 -29.57 -13.90 5.79
C ASP A 5 -31.05 -13.51 5.85
N PRO A 6 -31.95 -14.36 5.34
CA PRO A 6 -33.37 -14.04 5.32
C PRO A 6 -34.03 -14.03 6.71
N HIS A 7 -33.36 -14.58 7.75
CA HIS A 7 -33.89 -14.62 9.12
C HIS A 7 -33.49 -13.41 9.95
N THR A 8 -32.26 -12.93 9.80
CA THR A 8 -31.75 -11.78 10.55
C THR A 8 -31.81 -10.48 9.78
N GLY A 9 -31.89 -10.54 8.46
CA GLY A 9 -31.76 -9.38 7.57
C GLY A 9 -30.31 -8.92 7.40
N ASP A 10 -29.35 -9.58 8.03
CA ASP A 10 -27.93 -9.26 7.84
C ASP A 10 -27.50 -9.51 6.41
N SER A 11 -26.65 -8.63 5.90
CA SER A 11 -26.15 -8.76 4.53
C SER A 11 -24.71 -8.28 4.42
N THR A 12 -23.97 -8.95 3.54
CA THR A 12 -22.61 -8.54 3.15
C THR A 12 -22.53 -8.44 1.64
N TRP A 13 -22.07 -7.32 1.15
CA TRP A 13 -21.92 -7.04 -0.27
C TRP A 13 -20.48 -6.75 -0.61
N ASN A 14 -19.95 -7.43 -1.61
CA ASN A 14 -18.61 -7.20 -2.10
C ASN A 14 -18.66 -6.28 -3.32
N ILE A 15 -17.83 -5.26 -3.35
CA ILE A 15 -17.59 -4.45 -4.53
C ILE A 15 -16.78 -5.28 -5.51
N MET A 16 -17.35 -5.57 -6.68
CA MET A 16 -16.71 -6.40 -7.70
C MET A 16 -15.70 -5.59 -8.51
N ILE A 17 -14.55 -5.31 -7.89
CA ILE A 17 -13.39 -4.73 -8.58
C ILE A 17 -12.30 -5.79 -8.70
N ARG A 18 -11.63 -5.86 -9.88
CA ARG A 18 -10.51 -6.80 -10.11
C ARG A 18 -10.87 -8.26 -9.73
N THR A 19 -12.09 -8.67 -10.05
CA THR A 19 -12.61 -9.98 -9.68
C THR A 19 -12.54 -10.94 -10.86
N LEU A 20 -11.96 -12.13 -10.63
CA LEU A 20 -12.06 -13.28 -11.54
C LEU A 20 -13.12 -14.23 -11.00
N GLU A 21 -14.16 -14.45 -11.81
CA GLU A 21 -15.13 -15.52 -11.57
C GLU A 21 -14.86 -16.65 -12.56
N ALA A 22 -14.64 -17.85 -12.08
CA ALA A 22 -14.36 -19.01 -12.93
C ALA A 22 -15.18 -20.22 -12.51
N ARG A 23 -15.67 -20.97 -13.51
CA ARG A 23 -16.42 -22.22 -13.32
C ARG A 23 -15.75 -23.33 -14.12
N ARG A 24 -15.54 -24.48 -13.48
CA ARG A 24 -15.03 -25.66 -14.15
C ARG A 24 -16.13 -26.26 -15.05
N THR A 25 -15.76 -26.62 -16.29
CA THR A 25 -16.60 -27.30 -17.26
C THR A 25 -15.90 -28.58 -17.75
N ILE A 26 -16.60 -29.42 -18.48
CA ILE A 26 -16.01 -30.62 -19.11
C ILE A 26 -14.93 -30.29 -20.16
N LYS A 27 -14.91 -29.05 -20.69
CA LYS A 27 -13.94 -28.57 -21.68
C LYS A 27 -12.83 -27.73 -21.07
N GLY A 28 -12.76 -27.65 -19.73
CA GLY A 28 -11.80 -26.79 -19.01
C GLY A 28 -12.49 -25.73 -18.14
N TRP A 29 -11.90 -24.57 -18.00
CA TRP A 29 -12.44 -23.48 -17.22
C TRP A 29 -13.12 -22.43 -18.11
N ASN A 30 -14.28 -21.98 -17.70
CA ASN A 30 -14.94 -20.80 -18.25
C ASN A 30 -14.98 -19.72 -17.17
N GLY A 31 -14.58 -18.50 -17.51
CA GLY A 31 -14.50 -17.42 -16.52
C GLY A 31 -14.70 -16.05 -17.14
N LYS A 32 -14.93 -15.07 -16.26
CA LYS A 32 -14.98 -13.66 -16.60
C LYS A 32 -14.17 -12.85 -15.60
N VAL A 33 -13.53 -11.80 -16.09
CA VAL A 33 -12.90 -10.78 -15.27
C VAL A 33 -13.83 -9.58 -15.22
N VAL A 34 -14.12 -9.12 -14.01
CA VAL A 34 -14.89 -7.92 -13.75
C VAL A 34 -13.98 -6.87 -13.18
N ALA A 35 -14.03 -5.67 -13.74
CA ALA A 35 -13.36 -4.49 -13.22
C ALA A 35 -14.31 -3.30 -13.31
N GLY A 36 -14.11 -2.34 -12.43
CA GLY A 36 -14.90 -1.12 -12.38
C GLY A 36 -14.10 0.00 -11.70
N GLY A 37 -14.62 1.19 -11.74
CA GLY A 37 -14.11 2.39 -11.05
C GLY A 37 -15.24 3.11 -10.29
N GLY A 38 -14.86 4.00 -9.39
CA GLY A 38 -15.78 4.95 -8.77
C GLY A 38 -15.98 6.13 -9.72
N ILE A 39 -17.23 6.45 -10.05
CA ILE A 39 -17.55 7.62 -10.87
C ILE A 39 -17.96 8.76 -9.94
N THR A 40 -17.32 9.91 -10.10
CA THR A 40 -17.64 11.16 -9.42
C THR A 40 -18.17 12.18 -10.42
N ILE A 41 -18.67 13.32 -9.93
CA ILE A 41 -19.15 14.40 -10.78
C ILE A 41 -18.03 15.00 -11.66
N GLU A 42 -16.78 14.83 -11.25
CA GLU A 42 -15.60 15.35 -11.96
C GLU A 42 -14.96 14.29 -12.86
N SER A 43 -15.48 13.06 -12.85
CA SER A 43 -14.93 11.97 -13.67
C SER A 43 -15.08 12.24 -15.16
N ASN A 44 -13.99 12.01 -15.91
CA ASN A 44 -14.03 11.98 -17.38
C ASN A 44 -14.40 10.56 -17.83
N PRO A 45 -15.48 10.37 -18.62
CA PRO A 45 -15.97 9.03 -19.00
C PRO A 45 -14.93 8.16 -19.72
N ASP A 46 -14.12 8.73 -20.59
CA ASP A 46 -13.10 7.98 -21.36
C ASP A 46 -11.97 7.52 -20.44
N SER A 47 -11.59 8.36 -19.48
CA SER A 47 -10.58 8.02 -18.48
C SER A 47 -11.06 6.90 -17.54
N GLU A 48 -12.33 6.92 -17.13
CA GLU A 48 -12.91 5.89 -16.26
C GLU A 48 -13.00 4.53 -16.97
N VAL A 49 -13.36 4.52 -18.25
CA VAL A 49 -13.35 3.29 -19.06
C VAL A 49 -11.93 2.76 -19.21
N ALA A 50 -10.96 3.64 -19.48
CA ALA A 50 -9.56 3.27 -19.59
C ALA A 50 -9.02 2.71 -18.27
N GLU A 51 -9.37 3.29 -17.14
CA GLU A 51 -9.01 2.82 -15.80
C GLU A 51 -9.60 1.43 -15.50
N ALA A 52 -10.87 1.20 -15.83
CA ALA A 52 -11.50 -0.11 -15.67
C ALA A 52 -10.79 -1.21 -16.48
N ILE A 53 -10.45 -0.91 -17.75
CA ILE A 53 -9.69 -1.82 -18.61
C ILE A 53 -8.31 -2.11 -18.01
N TRP A 54 -7.63 -1.09 -17.53
CA TRP A 54 -6.32 -1.23 -16.90
C TRP A 54 -6.38 -2.05 -15.60
N LYS A 55 -7.38 -1.82 -14.75
CA LYS A 55 -7.61 -2.63 -13.53
C LYS A 55 -7.85 -4.11 -13.83
N ALA A 56 -8.43 -4.43 -15.00
CA ALA A 56 -8.63 -5.80 -15.45
C ALA A 56 -7.35 -6.45 -16.02
N ALA A 57 -6.36 -5.66 -16.43
CA ALA A 57 -5.25 -6.14 -17.23
C ALA A 57 -4.40 -7.20 -16.54
N ALA A 58 -4.12 -7.05 -15.22
CA ALA A 58 -3.32 -8.00 -14.46
C ALA A 58 -3.99 -9.39 -14.42
N LEU A 59 -5.29 -9.45 -14.11
CA LEU A 59 -6.05 -10.71 -14.09
C LEU A 59 -6.17 -11.33 -15.48
N ARG A 60 -6.39 -10.52 -16.51
CA ARG A 60 -6.46 -11.00 -17.90
C ARG A 60 -5.14 -11.59 -18.37
N ARG A 61 -4.00 -11.02 -17.96
CA ARG A 61 -2.67 -11.59 -18.21
C ARG A 61 -2.48 -12.92 -17.49
N ALA A 62 -2.81 -12.96 -16.20
CA ALA A 62 -2.70 -14.19 -15.42
C ALA A 62 -3.51 -15.35 -16.01
N CYS A 63 -4.64 -15.03 -16.68
CA CYS A 63 -5.46 -16.00 -17.40
C CYS A 63 -4.97 -16.28 -18.83
N GLY A 64 -3.91 -15.64 -19.32
CA GLY A 64 -3.47 -15.75 -20.71
C GLY A 64 -4.43 -15.12 -21.74
N TRP A 65 -5.30 -14.23 -21.32
CA TRP A 65 -6.34 -13.62 -22.19
C TRP A 65 -5.90 -12.29 -22.82
N LEU A 66 -4.75 -11.78 -22.46
CA LEU A 66 -4.13 -10.63 -23.10
C LEU A 66 -2.89 -11.07 -23.87
N ASN A 67 -2.91 -10.79 -25.17
CA ASN A 67 -1.69 -10.82 -25.94
C ASN A 67 -0.87 -9.55 -25.57
N PRO A 68 0.37 -9.68 -25.07
CA PRO A 68 1.20 -8.55 -24.69
C PRO A 68 1.44 -7.55 -25.84
N ASP A 69 1.34 -8.03 -27.11
CA ASP A 69 1.66 -7.21 -28.27
C ASP A 69 0.49 -6.36 -28.81
N THR A 70 -0.74 -6.57 -28.34
CA THR A 70 -1.94 -5.96 -28.92
C THR A 70 -2.61 -4.89 -28.06
N SER A 71 -2.17 -4.65 -26.83
CA SER A 71 -2.78 -3.67 -25.96
C SER A 71 -2.07 -2.31 -26.05
N PRO A 72 -2.69 -1.28 -26.62
CA PRO A 72 -2.09 0.06 -26.76
C PRO A 72 -1.77 0.73 -25.41
N MET A 73 -2.40 0.32 -24.31
CA MET A 73 -2.14 0.84 -22.96
C MET A 73 -0.96 0.17 -22.25
N ILE A 74 -0.32 -0.82 -22.86
CA ILE A 74 0.79 -1.56 -22.26
C ILE A 74 2.14 -1.14 -22.89
N ARG A 75 2.16 -0.23 -23.84
CA ARG A 75 3.38 0.26 -24.49
C ARG A 75 4.22 1.22 -23.65
N GLY A 76 3.80 1.57 -22.44
CA GLY A 76 4.66 2.23 -21.48
C GLY A 76 5.33 1.18 -20.59
N GLU A 77 6.58 0.85 -20.88
CA GLU A 77 7.60 0.26 -20.00
C GLU A 77 7.24 -0.97 -19.09
N LEU A 78 6.07 -1.60 -19.24
CA LEU A 78 5.75 -2.86 -18.56
C LEU A 78 6.44 -4.09 -19.22
N GLY A 79 7.38 -3.84 -20.12
CA GLY A 79 7.94 -4.85 -21.01
C GLY A 79 8.85 -5.89 -20.36
N THR A 80 9.28 -5.74 -19.14
CA THR A 80 10.30 -6.64 -18.55
C THR A 80 10.20 -6.79 -17.03
N TYR A 81 9.02 -6.66 -16.44
CA TYR A 81 8.90 -7.18 -15.09
C TYR A 81 8.88 -8.69 -15.18
N PRO A 82 9.84 -9.39 -14.57
CA PRO A 82 9.78 -10.84 -14.49
C PRO A 82 8.42 -11.20 -13.91
N LEU A 83 7.71 -12.10 -14.58
CA LEU A 83 6.51 -12.70 -14.04
C LEU A 83 6.81 -13.03 -12.58
N TYR A 84 5.98 -12.59 -11.66
CA TYR A 84 6.10 -12.70 -10.20
C TYR A 84 6.25 -14.15 -9.68
N LEU A 85 6.63 -15.09 -10.53
CA LEU A 85 6.82 -16.50 -10.24
C LEU A 85 8.16 -16.80 -9.53
N GLU A 86 9.08 -15.85 -9.52
CA GLU A 86 10.39 -15.99 -8.87
C GLU A 86 10.60 -15.07 -7.66
N GLN A 87 9.52 -14.55 -7.07
CA GLN A 87 9.70 -14.05 -5.70
C GLN A 87 10.09 -15.27 -4.86
N GLU A 88 11.35 -15.33 -4.49
CA GLU A 88 11.77 -16.15 -3.36
C GLU A 88 10.75 -15.86 -2.26
N LYS A 89 10.01 -16.89 -1.83
CA LYS A 89 9.15 -16.76 -0.66
C LYS A 89 10.02 -16.16 0.40
N PHE A 90 9.67 -14.95 0.86
CA PHE A 90 10.40 -14.31 1.94
C PHE A 90 10.33 -15.26 3.14
N LYS A 91 11.36 -16.09 3.26
CA LYS A 91 11.54 -17.00 4.38
C LYS A 91 12.41 -16.27 5.38
N THR A 92 11.82 -15.40 6.15
CA THR A 92 12.49 -14.98 7.36
C THR A 92 12.38 -16.09 8.40
N SER A 93 13.47 -16.40 9.06
CA SER A 93 13.48 -17.17 10.29
C SER A 93 13.22 -16.29 11.50
N GLU A 94 13.03 -14.99 11.28
CA GLU A 94 12.85 -14.00 12.35
C GLU A 94 11.44 -14.09 12.93
N ASN A 95 11.37 -13.99 14.25
CA ASN A 95 10.13 -14.01 15.03
C ASN A 95 10.26 -12.94 16.12
N PHE A 96 9.73 -11.74 15.84
CA PHE A 96 9.96 -10.57 16.67
C PHE A 96 9.19 -10.57 17.98
N LYS A 97 8.06 -11.28 18.06
CA LYS A 97 7.19 -11.36 19.28
C LYS A 97 6.79 -9.99 19.85
N LEU A 98 6.69 -8.99 18.98
CA LEU A 98 6.27 -7.64 19.34
C LEU A 98 4.75 -7.52 19.30
N LYS A 99 4.21 -6.64 20.16
CA LYS A 99 2.80 -6.25 20.15
C LYS A 99 2.64 -4.95 19.39
N LEU A 100 1.90 -4.97 18.30
CA LEU A 100 1.74 -3.85 17.40
C LEU A 100 0.29 -3.37 17.36
N ALA A 101 0.10 -2.05 17.44
CA ALA A 101 -1.15 -1.42 17.06
C ALA A 101 -1.13 -1.17 15.55
N PHE A 102 -2.10 -1.68 14.82
CA PHE A 102 -2.30 -1.37 13.41
C PHE A 102 -3.52 -0.48 13.24
N ILE A 103 -3.32 0.72 12.71
CA ILE A 103 -4.41 1.66 12.43
C ILE A 103 -4.85 1.44 10.99
N ASP A 104 -6.04 0.86 10.82
CA ASP A 104 -6.64 0.58 9.52
C ASP A 104 -7.42 1.80 9.02
N ASN A 105 -6.97 2.34 7.90
CA ASN A 105 -7.62 3.44 7.21
C ASN A 105 -8.50 2.97 6.05
N LEU A 106 -8.95 1.70 6.11
CA LEU A 106 -9.87 1.06 5.15
C LEU A 106 -9.28 0.94 3.73
N ASP A 107 -7.99 0.62 3.64
CA ASP A 107 -7.35 0.29 2.38
C ASP A 107 -7.58 -1.17 2.00
N SER A 108 -7.64 -1.45 0.70
CA SER A 108 -7.81 -2.82 0.17
C SER A 108 -6.63 -3.74 0.50
N PHE A 109 -5.46 -3.19 0.84
CA PHE A 109 -4.24 -3.92 1.14
C PHE A 109 -3.89 -3.97 2.62
N SER A 110 -4.69 -3.36 3.51
CA SER A 110 -4.47 -3.40 4.97
C SER A 110 -4.26 -4.82 5.48
N GLN A 111 -5.08 -5.77 5.02
CA GLN A 111 -4.97 -7.17 5.45
C GLN A 111 -3.66 -7.82 5.01
N ASN A 112 -3.09 -7.44 3.88
CA ASN A 112 -1.80 -7.96 3.42
C ASN A 112 -0.66 -7.50 4.35
N ILE A 113 -0.71 -6.25 4.81
CA ILE A 113 0.26 -5.72 5.79
C ILE A 113 0.11 -6.45 7.12
N ILE A 114 -1.13 -6.62 7.62
CA ILE A 114 -1.41 -7.35 8.86
C ILE A 114 -0.89 -8.79 8.78
N HIS A 115 -1.10 -9.48 7.66
CA HIS A 115 -0.56 -10.83 7.44
C HIS A 115 0.97 -10.83 7.45
N ALA A 116 1.62 -9.89 6.77
CA ALA A 116 3.07 -9.78 6.77
C ALA A 116 3.64 -9.57 8.19
N LEU A 117 3.01 -8.71 9.00
CA LEU A 117 3.41 -8.49 10.39
C LEU A 117 3.23 -9.76 11.24
N LYS A 118 2.14 -10.51 11.06
CA LYS A 118 1.90 -11.80 11.75
C LYS A 118 2.88 -12.88 11.30
N ASP A 119 3.21 -12.95 10.02
CA ASP A 119 4.21 -13.89 9.48
C ASP A 119 5.62 -13.60 10.02
N LEU A 120 5.88 -12.32 10.37
CA LEU A 120 7.09 -11.89 11.08
C LEU A 120 7.03 -12.14 12.60
N GLY A 121 5.97 -12.78 13.09
CA GLY A 121 5.82 -13.21 14.49
C GLY A 121 5.26 -12.17 15.44
N CYS A 122 4.66 -11.08 14.92
CA CYS A 122 4.06 -10.04 15.75
C CYS A 122 2.61 -10.38 16.16
N GLU A 123 2.21 -9.94 17.35
CA GLU A 123 0.81 -9.82 17.74
C GLU A 123 0.28 -8.47 17.20
N VAL A 124 -0.82 -8.48 16.46
CA VAL A 124 -1.37 -7.27 15.84
C VAL A 124 -2.79 -7.02 16.34
N GLU A 125 -2.97 -5.89 17.02
CA GLU A 125 -4.27 -5.35 17.39
C GLU A 125 -4.67 -4.25 16.38
N VAL A 126 -5.90 -4.33 15.87
CA VAL A 126 -6.37 -3.45 14.78
C VAL A 126 -7.31 -2.40 15.32
N PHE A 127 -7.09 -1.15 14.97
CA PHE A 127 -7.88 0.01 15.33
C PHE A 127 -8.43 0.70 14.08
N ASP A 128 -9.66 1.17 14.14
CA ASP A 128 -10.24 1.99 13.08
C ASP A 128 -9.60 3.38 13.07
N GLY A 129 -9.00 3.80 11.97
CA GLY A 129 -8.35 5.10 11.82
C GLY A 129 -9.30 6.29 12.00
N ARG A 130 -10.60 6.08 11.78
CA ARG A 130 -11.68 7.07 12.00
C ARG A 130 -12.31 6.98 13.40
N GLY A 131 -11.84 6.02 14.20
CA GLY A 131 -12.31 5.80 15.56
C GLY A 131 -11.87 6.87 16.55
N GLU A 132 -12.21 6.64 17.81
CA GLU A 132 -11.84 7.52 18.92
C GLU A 132 -10.33 7.47 19.17
N ILE A 133 -9.79 8.57 19.70
CA ILE A 133 -8.40 8.64 20.14
C ILE A 133 -8.22 7.76 21.36
N VAL A 134 -7.23 6.85 21.30
CA VAL A 134 -6.92 5.91 22.37
C VAL A 134 -5.46 6.03 22.80
N GLU A 135 -5.14 5.58 24.00
CA GLU A 135 -3.77 5.40 24.46
C GLU A 135 -3.23 4.05 23.96
N PHE A 136 -2.07 4.04 23.33
CA PHE A 136 -1.44 2.82 22.84
C PHE A 136 -0.48 2.25 23.89
N LYS A 137 -0.65 0.94 24.19
CA LYS A 137 0.24 0.18 25.09
C LYS A 137 0.99 -0.92 24.32
N HIS A 138 1.46 -0.57 23.15
CA HIS A 138 2.08 -1.46 22.18
C HIS A 138 3.57 -1.09 22.02
N ASP A 139 4.35 -2.05 21.57
CA ASP A 139 5.78 -1.85 21.30
C ASP A 139 6.00 -0.90 20.13
N ALA A 140 5.06 -0.88 19.17
CA ALA A 140 5.03 0.07 18.06
C ALA A 140 3.63 0.25 17.46
N ILE A 141 3.47 1.32 16.67
CA ILE A 141 2.26 1.64 15.94
C ILE A 141 2.55 1.57 14.44
N VAL A 142 1.69 0.90 13.69
CA VAL A 142 1.71 0.91 12.22
C VAL A 142 0.48 1.66 11.74
N ILE A 143 0.67 2.81 11.11
CA ILE A 143 -0.40 3.58 10.48
C ILE A 143 -0.53 3.11 9.04
N GLY A 144 -1.61 2.40 8.74
CA GLY A 144 -1.88 1.79 7.45
C GLY A 144 -2.17 2.78 6.33
N PRO A 145 -2.17 2.28 5.08
CA PRO A 145 -2.65 3.03 3.92
C PRO A 145 -4.15 3.28 4.01
N GLY A 146 -4.66 4.18 3.16
CA GLY A 146 -6.09 4.48 3.10
C GLY A 146 -6.43 5.46 1.98
N PRO A 147 -7.72 5.56 1.62
CA PRO A 147 -8.19 6.52 0.65
C PRO A 147 -8.31 7.92 1.23
N GLY A 148 -8.20 8.93 0.36
CA GLY A 148 -8.40 10.34 0.71
C GLY A 148 -7.19 10.98 1.39
N ARG A 149 -7.45 11.87 2.32
CA ARG A 149 -6.43 12.64 3.05
C ARG A 149 -6.33 12.19 4.50
N PRO A 150 -5.14 12.25 5.12
CA PRO A 150 -4.95 11.80 6.50
C PRO A 150 -5.84 12.48 7.54
N GLU A 151 -6.23 13.73 7.28
CA GLU A 151 -7.04 14.53 8.21
C GLU A 151 -8.44 13.95 8.48
N ILE A 152 -8.94 13.06 7.61
CA ILE A 152 -10.19 12.33 7.85
C ILE A 152 -10.05 11.16 8.82
N SER A 153 -8.84 10.87 9.26
CA SER A 153 -8.49 9.77 10.17
C SER A 153 -7.87 10.31 11.45
N PRO A 154 -8.67 10.77 12.43
CA PRO A 154 -8.18 11.42 13.65
C PRO A 154 -7.19 10.56 14.43
N LEU A 155 -7.41 9.23 14.50
CA LEU A 155 -6.53 8.33 15.20
C LEU A 155 -5.16 8.22 14.51
N SER A 156 -5.12 8.21 13.17
CA SER A 156 -3.88 8.24 12.39
C SER A 156 -3.08 9.52 12.61
N MET A 157 -3.77 10.69 12.61
CA MET A 157 -3.15 11.98 12.86
C MET A 157 -2.63 12.09 14.30
N HIS A 158 -3.36 11.53 15.28
CA HIS A 158 -2.91 11.46 16.66
C HIS A 158 -1.66 10.57 16.80
N ALA A 159 -1.70 9.34 16.30
CA ALA A 159 -0.59 8.40 16.36
C ALA A 159 0.69 8.93 15.70
N ALA A 160 0.53 9.66 14.59
CA ALA A 160 1.66 10.29 13.88
C ALA A 160 2.39 11.36 14.71
N GLN A 161 1.78 11.90 15.77
CA GLN A 161 2.38 12.92 16.66
C GLN A 161 3.09 12.33 17.87
N LEU A 162 2.88 11.06 18.16
CA LEU A 162 3.43 10.41 19.35
C LEU A 162 4.95 10.25 19.26
N ASP A 163 5.62 10.42 20.37
CA ASP A 163 7.05 10.14 20.51
C ASP A 163 7.25 8.67 20.90
N THR A 164 7.06 7.80 19.91
CA THR A 164 7.19 6.34 20.05
C THR A 164 7.65 5.72 18.74
N ASN A 165 7.72 4.38 18.68
CA ASN A 165 8.04 3.66 17.45
C ASN A 165 6.84 3.68 16.49
N VAL A 166 6.93 4.40 15.39
CA VAL A 166 5.83 4.53 14.41
C VAL A 166 6.32 4.21 13.01
N LEU A 167 5.57 3.36 12.30
CA LEU A 167 5.70 3.16 10.85
C LEU A 167 4.43 3.65 10.15
N GLY A 168 4.53 4.67 9.31
CA GLY A 168 3.43 5.12 8.45
C GLY A 168 3.59 4.62 7.02
N ILE A 169 2.55 4.00 6.47
CA ILE A 169 2.54 3.46 5.10
C ILE A 169 1.52 4.25 4.26
N CYS A 170 1.94 4.80 3.14
CA CYS A 170 1.13 5.58 2.20
C CYS A 170 0.39 6.73 2.89
N LEU A 171 -0.89 6.61 3.25
CA LEU A 171 -1.62 7.61 4.04
C LEU A 171 -0.92 7.86 5.40
N GLY A 172 -0.40 6.83 6.06
CA GLY A 172 0.36 6.97 7.31
C GLY A 172 1.65 7.77 7.15
N HIS A 173 2.37 7.63 6.04
CA HIS A 173 3.52 8.48 5.68
C HIS A 173 3.09 9.95 5.54
N GLN A 174 1.97 10.19 4.87
CA GLN A 174 1.43 11.53 4.69
C GLN A 174 1.00 12.16 6.03
N ALA A 175 0.38 11.37 6.92
CA ALA A 175 0.03 11.82 8.27
C ALA A 175 1.29 12.25 9.06
N ILE A 176 2.35 11.47 9.03
CA ILE A 176 3.63 11.81 9.67
C ILE A 176 4.22 13.10 9.08
N GLY A 177 4.26 13.22 7.75
CA GLY A 177 4.79 14.42 7.10
C GLY A 177 4.02 15.69 7.48
N LEU A 178 2.68 15.64 7.44
CA LEU A 178 1.83 16.76 7.83
C LEU A 178 2.07 17.20 9.29
N THR A 179 2.17 16.25 10.22
CA THR A 179 2.40 16.56 11.65
C THR A 179 3.80 17.11 11.94
N ARG A 180 4.72 17.03 10.98
CA ARG A 180 6.09 17.53 11.05
C ARG A 180 6.32 18.76 10.15
N GLY A 181 5.25 19.37 9.62
CA GLY A 181 5.28 20.62 8.86
C GLY A 181 5.60 20.50 7.38
N MET A 182 5.47 19.30 6.79
CA MET A 182 5.42 19.13 5.35
C MET A 182 4.03 19.48 4.80
N GLU A 183 3.95 19.74 3.52
CA GLU A 183 2.68 19.96 2.81
C GLU A 183 2.26 18.71 2.04
N LEU A 184 0.96 18.47 1.96
CA LEU A 184 0.39 17.40 1.14
C LEU A 184 -0.23 18.01 -0.12
N ILE A 185 0.37 17.72 -1.27
CA ILE A 185 0.00 18.26 -2.58
C ILE A 185 -0.41 17.15 -3.54
N GLU A 186 -1.10 17.50 -4.61
CA GLU A 186 -1.26 16.61 -5.75
C GLU A 186 0.10 16.32 -6.39
N SER A 187 0.30 15.06 -6.79
CA SER A 187 1.55 14.67 -7.42
C SER A 187 1.79 15.44 -8.71
N PRO A 188 2.88 16.22 -8.83
CA PRO A 188 3.19 16.96 -10.05
C PRO A 188 3.49 16.04 -11.24
N LEU A 189 3.76 14.76 -10.98
CA LEU A 189 4.00 13.73 -11.99
C LEU A 189 2.71 12.94 -12.32
N GLY A 190 1.57 13.39 -11.80
CA GLY A 190 0.29 12.70 -11.91
C GLY A 190 0.12 11.53 -10.94
N PRO A 191 -1.07 10.91 -10.93
CA PRO A 191 -1.38 9.79 -10.06
C PRO A 191 -0.64 8.52 -10.48
N VAL A 192 -0.20 7.74 -9.49
CA VAL A 192 0.46 6.44 -9.68
C VAL A 192 -0.35 5.38 -8.95
N HIS A 193 -0.91 4.42 -9.68
CA HIS A 193 -1.77 3.37 -9.10
C HIS A 193 -1.34 1.98 -9.53
N GLY A 194 -0.66 1.25 -8.63
CA GLY A 194 -0.22 -0.13 -8.83
C GLY A 194 0.93 -0.26 -9.83
N VAL A 195 1.73 0.78 -9.95
CA VAL A 195 2.91 0.79 -10.83
C VAL A 195 4.17 0.74 -9.98
N PRO A 196 5.06 -0.24 -10.21
CA PRO A 196 6.39 -0.22 -9.62
C PRO A 196 7.15 1.03 -10.05
N SER A 197 7.75 1.68 -9.07
CA SER A 197 8.52 2.92 -9.24
C SER A 197 9.92 2.74 -8.68
N THR A 198 10.90 3.36 -9.32
CA THR A 198 12.27 3.40 -8.80
C THR A 198 12.36 4.35 -7.62
N ILE A 199 12.87 3.87 -6.50
CA ILE A 199 13.15 4.63 -5.28
C ILE A 199 14.65 4.72 -5.09
N ILE A 200 15.17 5.91 -4.83
CA ILE A 200 16.58 6.15 -4.56
C ILE A 200 16.74 6.38 -3.06
N ALA A 201 17.45 5.50 -2.37
CA ALA A 201 17.68 5.57 -0.93
C ALA A 201 19.13 5.92 -0.60
N ASN A 202 19.32 6.69 0.49
CA ASN A 202 20.64 7.08 0.99
C ASN A 202 21.16 6.16 2.10
N GLY A 203 20.40 5.13 2.51
CA GLY A 203 20.77 4.16 3.54
C GLY A 203 20.54 4.63 4.98
N GLU A 204 20.05 5.84 5.20
CA GLU A 204 19.78 6.35 6.57
C GLU A 204 18.38 5.95 7.09
N GLY A 205 17.52 5.42 6.23
CA GLY A 205 16.17 4.95 6.53
C GLY A 205 16.06 3.44 6.71
N LEU A 206 14.91 2.89 6.35
CA LEU A 206 14.63 1.45 6.34
C LEU A 206 15.17 0.76 5.07
N LEU A 207 15.30 1.53 3.99
CA LEU A 207 15.93 1.07 2.75
C LEU A 207 17.45 1.20 2.85
N LYS A 208 18.17 0.18 2.39
CA LYS A 208 19.62 0.25 2.19
C LYS A 208 19.95 1.29 1.12
N GLU A 209 21.18 1.80 1.14
CA GLU A 209 21.66 2.69 0.08
C GLU A 209 21.53 2.04 -1.31
N GLY A 210 20.97 2.78 -2.27
CA GLY A 210 20.86 2.33 -3.65
C GLY A 210 19.48 2.52 -4.27
N LYS A 211 19.26 1.78 -5.37
CA LYS A 211 18.00 1.77 -6.13
C LYS A 211 17.14 0.59 -5.71
N HIS A 212 15.85 0.89 -5.46
CA HIS A 212 14.84 -0.10 -5.11
C HIS A 212 13.64 0.05 -6.03
N VAL A 213 12.93 -1.05 -6.28
CA VAL A 213 11.68 -1.04 -7.05
C VAL A 213 10.53 -1.31 -6.10
N MET A 214 9.67 -0.30 -5.90
CA MET A 214 8.54 -0.34 -4.97
C MET A 214 7.26 0.11 -5.64
N THR A 215 6.16 -0.56 -5.34
CA THR A 215 4.85 -0.22 -5.91
C THR A 215 4.20 0.95 -5.17
N ARG A 216 3.60 1.85 -5.93
CA ARG A 216 2.89 3.03 -5.42
C ARG A 216 1.42 3.00 -5.82
N TYR A 217 0.57 3.57 -4.93
CA TYR A 217 -0.88 3.74 -5.15
C TYR A 217 -1.33 5.10 -4.63
N ASN A 218 -0.72 6.18 -5.11
CA ASN A 218 -0.99 7.51 -4.59
C ASN A 218 -1.19 8.57 -5.68
N SER A 219 -2.12 9.47 -5.43
CA SER A 219 -2.31 10.72 -6.19
C SER A 219 -1.74 11.92 -5.44
N LEU A 220 -1.64 11.82 -4.10
CA LEU A 220 -1.11 12.85 -3.22
C LEU A 220 0.31 12.48 -2.78
N VAL A 221 1.16 13.49 -2.63
CA VAL A 221 2.56 13.36 -2.21
C VAL A 221 2.92 14.44 -1.20
N LEU A 222 3.88 14.15 -0.34
CA LEU A 222 4.47 15.16 0.53
C LEU A 222 5.39 16.08 -0.25
N SER A 223 5.43 17.36 0.13
CA SER A 223 6.29 18.39 -0.40
C SER A 223 6.98 19.17 0.73
N GLY A 224 8.17 19.68 0.46
CA GLY A 224 9.02 20.31 1.48
C GLY A 224 9.77 19.28 2.31
N SER A 225 10.52 19.74 3.29
CA SER A 225 11.29 18.86 4.19
C SER A 225 10.71 18.82 5.62
N GLY A 226 9.97 19.83 6.02
CA GLY A 226 9.53 19.96 7.41
C GLY A 226 10.70 19.87 8.40
N ASN A 227 10.44 19.24 9.55
CA ASN A 227 11.45 18.92 10.55
C ASN A 227 11.87 17.43 10.49
N LEU A 228 12.00 16.89 9.29
CA LEU A 228 12.24 15.48 9.01
C LEU A 228 13.49 15.28 8.17
N LYS A 229 14.08 14.08 8.26
CA LYS A 229 15.04 13.59 7.28
C LYS A 229 14.31 12.89 6.15
N ILE A 230 14.57 13.27 4.90
CA ILE A 230 14.19 12.52 3.73
C ILE A 230 15.29 11.49 3.48
N THR A 231 14.96 10.21 3.62
CA THR A 231 15.93 9.10 3.51
C THR A 231 15.82 8.37 2.18
N SER A 232 14.72 8.56 1.46
CA SER A 232 14.63 8.17 0.05
C SER A 232 13.70 9.09 -0.75
N SER A 233 13.92 9.13 -2.06
CA SER A 233 13.14 9.90 -3.01
C SER A 233 12.75 9.05 -4.23
N ASP A 234 11.87 9.58 -5.05
CA ASP A 234 11.62 9.05 -6.38
C ASP A 234 12.87 9.19 -7.28
N GLU A 235 12.83 8.62 -8.47
CA GLU A 235 13.95 8.66 -9.42
C GLU A 235 14.36 10.09 -9.83
N THR A 236 13.45 11.05 -9.76
CA THR A 236 13.74 12.46 -10.05
C THR A 236 14.43 13.19 -8.90
N GLY A 237 14.45 12.61 -7.71
CA GLY A 237 14.96 13.23 -6.49
C GLY A 237 14.04 14.30 -5.89
N THR A 238 12.81 14.45 -6.40
CA THR A 238 11.91 15.55 -6.00
C THR A 238 10.84 15.15 -5.00
N LEU A 239 10.38 13.89 -5.05
CA LEU A 239 9.29 13.43 -4.20
C LEU A 239 9.82 12.57 -3.05
N PRO A 240 9.55 12.94 -1.78
CA PRO A 240 9.90 12.11 -0.63
C PRO A 240 9.18 10.76 -0.67
N MET A 241 9.95 9.68 -0.68
CA MET A 241 9.45 8.31 -0.68
C MET A 241 9.62 7.63 0.67
N GLU A 242 10.60 8.08 1.43
CA GLU A 242 10.78 7.70 2.82
C GLU A 242 11.24 8.90 3.64
N ILE A 243 10.61 9.09 4.80
CA ILE A 243 10.92 10.14 5.79
C ILE A 243 11.21 9.51 7.15
N ARG A 244 12.01 10.20 7.96
CA ARG A 244 12.40 9.73 9.28
C ARG A 244 12.49 10.88 10.30
N ASP A 245 11.99 10.62 11.52
CA ASP A 245 12.20 11.45 12.72
C ASP A 245 12.39 10.52 13.92
N GLY A 246 13.63 10.40 14.39
CA GLY A 246 13.96 9.45 15.46
C GLY A 246 13.57 8.02 15.11
N ASN A 247 12.61 7.48 15.86
CA ASN A 247 12.03 6.13 15.67
C ASN A 247 10.73 6.14 14.88
N THR A 248 10.35 7.27 14.31
CA THR A 248 9.20 7.41 13.43
C THR A 248 9.66 7.36 11.98
N TYR A 249 9.09 6.45 11.21
CA TYR A 249 9.37 6.23 9.79
C TYR A 249 8.09 6.33 8.97
N GLY A 250 8.16 6.99 7.84
CA GLY A 250 7.06 7.04 6.88
C GLY A 250 7.54 6.59 5.50
N ILE A 251 6.80 5.70 4.85
CA ILE A 251 7.06 5.23 3.49
C ILE A 251 5.85 5.48 2.59
N GLN A 252 6.05 6.11 1.43
CA GLN A 252 4.95 6.43 0.50
C GLN A 252 4.52 5.21 -0.32
N PHE A 253 5.39 4.26 -0.51
CA PHE A 253 5.14 3.04 -1.26
C PHE A 253 4.50 1.94 -0.41
N HIS A 254 3.99 0.90 -1.06
CA HIS A 254 3.33 -0.24 -0.45
C HIS A 254 4.30 -1.44 -0.38
N PRO A 255 4.89 -1.71 0.79
CA PRO A 255 5.88 -2.80 0.95
C PRO A 255 5.24 -4.18 0.79
N GLU A 256 3.95 -4.32 1.09
CA GLU A 256 3.17 -5.56 1.00
C GLU A 256 2.78 -5.92 -0.44
N SER A 257 2.93 -4.97 -1.37
CA SER A 257 2.56 -5.20 -2.77
C SER A 257 3.53 -6.17 -3.43
N ILE A 258 2.99 -7.10 -4.21
CA ILE A 258 3.78 -8.09 -4.97
C ILE A 258 4.77 -7.43 -5.95
N GLY A 259 4.52 -6.19 -6.38
CA GLY A 259 5.42 -5.42 -7.23
C GLY A 259 6.53 -4.69 -6.47
N SER A 260 6.57 -4.81 -5.13
CA SER A 260 7.61 -4.22 -4.28
C SER A 260 8.70 -5.24 -4.02
N SER A 261 9.83 -5.10 -4.71
CA SER A 261 10.97 -6.01 -4.56
C SER A 261 11.61 -5.85 -3.19
N GLY A 262 11.59 -6.90 -2.37
CA GLY A 262 12.09 -6.85 -1.00
C GLY A 262 11.25 -5.98 -0.05
N GLY A 263 9.98 -5.71 -0.37
CA GLY A 263 9.14 -4.83 0.43
C GLY A 263 8.92 -5.33 1.86
N ILE A 264 8.76 -6.64 2.07
CA ILE A 264 8.61 -7.23 3.41
C ILE A 264 9.89 -7.03 4.25
N GLU A 265 11.06 -7.00 3.63
CA GLU A 265 12.32 -6.69 4.31
C GLU A 265 12.33 -5.27 4.91
N VAL A 266 11.65 -4.31 4.28
CA VAL A 266 11.49 -2.95 4.84
C VAL A 266 10.70 -2.98 6.15
N ILE A 267 9.63 -3.79 6.20
CA ILE A 267 8.86 -4.00 7.44
C ILE A 267 9.73 -4.71 8.49
N ALA A 268 10.44 -5.75 8.10
CA ALA A 268 11.34 -6.49 9.00
C ALA A 268 12.46 -5.59 9.55
N GLU A 269 13.02 -4.70 8.74
CA GLU A 269 14.04 -3.75 9.19
C GLU A 269 13.49 -2.78 10.26
N PHE A 270 12.26 -2.28 10.09
CA PHE A 270 11.60 -1.49 11.13
C PHE A 270 11.47 -2.27 12.45
N LEU A 271 11.02 -3.53 12.38
CA LEU A 271 10.85 -4.38 13.56
C LEU A 271 12.20 -4.71 14.23
N ARG A 272 13.28 -4.92 13.47
CA ARG A 272 14.64 -5.11 14.02
C ARG A 272 15.10 -3.92 14.82
N ARG A 273 14.85 -2.70 14.34
CA ARG A 273 15.24 -1.48 15.05
C ARG A 273 14.54 -1.32 16.39
N ILE A 274 13.30 -1.82 16.50
CA ILE A 274 12.57 -1.82 17.76
C ILE A 274 13.09 -2.92 18.70
N ALA A 275 13.29 -4.13 18.17
CA ALA A 275 13.69 -5.29 18.98
C ALA A 275 15.12 -5.15 19.57
N HIS A 276 15.94 -4.24 19.03
CA HIS A 276 17.31 -4.00 19.45
C HIS A 276 17.50 -2.63 20.14
N ALA A 277 16.45 -1.85 20.35
CA ALA A 277 16.45 -0.59 21.07
C ALA A 277 16.24 -0.82 22.57
#